data_587a93f6076278f13c3d8d04a44db2f3
#
_entry.id   587a93f6076278f13c3d8d04a44db2f3
#
_cell.length_a   1.000
_cell.length_b   1.000
_cell.length_c   1.000
_cell.angle_alpha   90.00
_cell.angle_beta   90.00
_cell.angle_gamma   90.00
#
_symmetry.space_group_name_H-M   'P 1'
#
loop_
_entity.id
_entity.type
_entity.pdbx_description
1 polymer ?
#
loop_
_entity_poly.entity_id
_entity_poly.type
_entity_poly.pdbx_seq_one_letter_code
_entity_poly.pdbx_strand_id
1 'polypeptide(L)'
;ANYSEFLEQVEQVAKALMAHGIRRGDRVGIWSPNRYEWVLVQYATALMGAIMVNINPGYKLSGLRYALEQSRIDLLIASSHFRKTDYIKMLDELRPDCLYPKQTVIIDRDWATFLSSASQVSDARLAEREASLQFDDPVNIQYTSGTTGYPKGATLSHHNILNNGFFIGERLKYTEKDIVCLPVPFYHCFGMVLGNMAIVTHGACIVIPGEFFDPEQVLQTVENERCTSLYGVPTMFIAELDLPDFAKYNLKSLRTGIMAGA
;
A
#
# COMPACT_ATOMS: atom_id res chain seq x y z
N ALA A 1 6.14 -10.13 10.96
CA ALA A 1 4.92 -10.32 11.78
C ALA A 1 4.17 -11.55 11.28
N ASN A 2 3.56 -12.30 12.18
CA ASN A 2 2.56 -13.31 11.83
C ASN A 2 1.18 -12.64 11.66
N TYR A 3 0.16 -13.40 11.23
CA TYR A 3 -1.16 -12.83 10.94
C TYR A 3 -1.89 -12.29 12.17
N SER A 4 -1.69 -12.86 13.37
CA SER A 4 -2.27 -12.33 14.62
C SER A 4 -1.63 -11.00 15.00
N GLU A 5 -0.31 -10.92 14.99
CA GLU A 5 0.43 -9.67 15.21
C GLU A 5 0.09 -8.61 14.16
N PHE A 6 -0.10 -9.03 12.90
CA PHE A 6 -0.51 -8.13 11.83
C PHE A 6 -1.89 -7.54 12.09
N LEU A 7 -2.87 -8.38 12.48
CA LEU A 7 -4.22 -7.92 12.83
C LEU A 7 -4.21 -6.93 13.99
N GLU A 8 -3.50 -7.23 15.07
CA GLU A 8 -3.35 -6.32 16.23
C GLU A 8 -2.81 -4.94 15.80
N GLN A 9 -1.80 -4.92 14.91
CA GLN A 9 -1.23 -3.68 14.40
C GLN A 9 -2.19 -2.94 13.46
N VAL A 10 -2.95 -3.66 12.63
CA VAL A 10 -4.00 -3.08 11.77
C VAL A 10 -5.09 -2.42 12.61
N GLU A 11 -5.57 -3.09 13.65
CA GLU A 11 -6.55 -2.55 14.60
C GLU A 11 -6.01 -1.32 15.34
N GLN A 12 -4.73 -1.36 15.73
CA GLN A 12 -4.08 -0.20 16.36
C GLN A 12 -4.05 1.02 15.41
N VAL A 13 -3.68 0.82 14.14
CA VAL A 13 -3.71 1.91 13.13
C VAL A 13 -5.14 2.39 12.89
N ALA A 14 -6.13 1.48 12.80
CA ALA A 14 -7.53 1.85 12.62
C ALA A 14 -8.05 2.69 13.80
N LYS A 15 -7.75 2.29 15.04
CA LYS A 15 -8.08 3.08 16.23
C LYS A 15 -7.38 4.43 16.26
N ALA A 16 -6.11 4.50 15.85
CA ALA A 16 -5.38 5.76 15.74
C ALA A 16 -6.03 6.71 14.72
N LEU A 17 -6.43 6.22 13.55
CA LEU A 17 -7.20 6.99 12.57
C LEU A 17 -8.51 7.53 13.16
N MET A 18 -9.26 6.70 13.90
CA MET A 18 -10.49 7.11 14.58
C MET A 18 -10.23 8.15 15.67
N ALA A 19 -9.13 8.06 16.42
CA ALA A 19 -8.72 9.05 17.42
C ALA A 19 -8.39 10.41 16.79
N HIS A 20 -7.84 10.40 15.57
CA HIS A 20 -7.62 11.60 14.75
C HIS A 20 -8.90 12.13 14.06
N GLY A 21 -10.07 11.59 14.42
CA GLY A 21 -11.36 12.06 13.95
C GLY A 21 -11.80 11.54 12.58
N ILE A 22 -11.08 10.58 12.01
CA ILE A 22 -11.44 9.97 10.72
C ILE A 22 -12.72 9.13 10.88
N ARG A 23 -13.67 9.34 9.97
CA ARG A 23 -14.99 8.71 9.94
C ARG A 23 -15.12 7.78 8.74
N ARG A 24 -16.16 6.94 8.73
CA ARG A 24 -16.54 6.17 7.55
C ARG A 24 -16.76 7.11 6.35
N GLY A 25 -16.13 6.80 5.22
CA GLY A 25 -16.19 7.57 4.00
C GLY A 25 -15.21 8.75 3.92
N ASP A 26 -14.48 9.08 4.99
CA ASP A 26 -13.41 10.06 4.93
C ASP A 26 -12.21 9.50 4.14
N ARG A 27 -11.42 10.38 3.51
CA ARG A 27 -10.29 9.98 2.67
C ARG A 27 -9.00 10.06 3.45
N VAL A 28 -8.28 8.93 3.47
CA VAL A 28 -6.94 8.83 4.03
C VAL A 28 -5.96 8.63 2.90
N GLY A 29 -5.11 9.62 2.63
CA GLY A 29 -4.06 9.51 1.62
C GLY A 29 -2.87 8.74 2.15
N ILE A 30 -2.27 7.90 1.30
CA ILE A 30 -0.96 7.29 1.55
C ILE A 30 0.02 7.73 0.47
N TRP A 31 1.08 8.47 0.87
CA TRP A 31 2.11 8.97 -0.02
C TRP A 31 3.49 8.50 0.45
N SER A 32 3.81 7.29 0.05
CA SER A 32 4.98 6.56 0.53
C SER A 32 5.44 5.54 -0.51
N PRO A 33 6.73 5.23 -0.58
CA PRO A 33 7.21 4.03 -1.26
C PRO A 33 6.72 2.76 -0.57
N ASN A 34 7.16 1.59 -1.10
CA ASN A 34 6.84 0.30 -0.51
C ASN A 34 7.46 0.19 0.88
N ARG A 35 6.61 -0.04 1.89
CA ARG A 35 7.04 -0.29 3.27
C ARG A 35 5.93 -0.98 4.06
N TYR A 36 6.27 -1.51 5.22
CA TYR A 36 5.33 -2.27 6.04
C TYR A 36 4.14 -1.42 6.49
N GLU A 37 4.37 -0.18 6.89
CA GLU A 37 3.32 0.75 7.32
C GLU A 37 2.31 1.05 6.21
N TRP A 38 2.73 1.00 4.94
CA TRP A 38 1.84 1.13 3.80
C TRP A 38 0.78 0.00 3.82
N VAL A 39 1.22 -1.23 4.07
CA VAL A 39 0.32 -2.39 4.16
C VAL A 39 -0.62 -2.26 5.36
N LEU A 40 -0.10 -1.84 6.52
CA LEU A 40 -0.94 -1.57 7.71
C LEU A 40 -2.04 -0.55 7.42
N VAL A 41 -1.72 0.56 6.75
CA VAL A 41 -2.70 1.60 6.39
C VAL A 41 -3.76 1.06 5.43
N GLN A 42 -3.39 0.23 4.46
CA GLN A 42 -4.34 -0.39 3.53
C GLN A 42 -5.44 -1.17 4.27
N TYR A 43 -5.06 -2.02 5.21
CA TYR A 43 -6.03 -2.84 5.94
C TYR A 43 -6.74 -2.07 7.03
N ALA A 44 -6.08 -1.15 7.70
CA ALA A 44 -6.67 -0.31 8.74
C ALA A 44 -7.76 0.63 8.21
N THR A 45 -7.53 1.26 7.05
CA THR A 45 -8.56 2.10 6.40
C THR A 45 -9.76 1.27 5.98
N ALA A 46 -9.53 0.07 5.44
CA ALA A 46 -10.60 -0.85 5.08
C ALA A 46 -11.41 -1.31 6.31
N LEU A 47 -10.73 -1.66 7.41
CA LEU A 47 -11.34 -2.15 8.65
C LEU A 47 -12.25 -1.10 9.30
N MET A 48 -11.88 0.19 9.24
CA MET A 48 -12.65 1.26 9.88
C MET A 48 -13.55 2.04 8.91
N GLY A 49 -13.59 1.66 7.61
CA GLY A 49 -14.45 2.24 6.59
C GLY A 49 -14.00 3.59 6.04
N ALA A 50 -12.73 3.95 6.18
CA ALA A 50 -12.15 5.08 5.47
C ALA A 50 -11.79 4.69 4.03
N ILE A 51 -11.75 5.66 3.13
CA ILE A 51 -11.39 5.45 1.73
C ILE A 51 -9.91 5.78 1.56
N MET A 52 -9.10 4.76 1.32
CA MET A 52 -7.67 4.96 1.08
C MET A 52 -7.43 5.57 -0.30
N VAL A 53 -6.62 6.63 -0.37
CA VAL A 53 -6.22 7.28 -1.61
C VAL A 53 -4.76 7.01 -1.88
N ASN A 54 -4.48 6.25 -2.94
CA ASN A 54 -3.12 5.92 -3.32
C ASN A 54 -2.48 7.09 -4.07
N ILE A 55 -1.40 7.64 -3.51
CA ILE A 55 -0.67 8.76 -4.13
C ILE A 55 0.65 8.23 -4.68
N ASN A 56 0.91 8.53 -5.95
CA ASN A 56 2.16 8.13 -6.60
C ASN A 56 3.36 8.81 -5.93
N PRO A 57 4.34 8.05 -5.39
CA PRO A 57 5.55 8.59 -4.77
C PRO A 57 6.35 9.53 -5.67
N GLY A 58 6.26 9.35 -6.99
CA GLY A 58 6.94 10.17 -7.98
C GLY A 58 6.24 11.48 -8.36
N TYR A 59 5.09 11.81 -7.76
CA TYR A 59 4.42 13.07 -8.09
C TYR A 59 5.28 14.28 -7.76
N LYS A 60 5.30 15.22 -8.71
CA LYS A 60 5.78 16.57 -8.50
C LYS A 60 4.69 17.42 -7.83
N LEU A 61 5.04 18.63 -7.42
CA LEU A 61 4.16 19.52 -6.64
C LEU A 61 2.75 19.68 -7.24
N SER A 62 2.64 19.89 -8.57
CA SER A 62 1.35 20.05 -9.24
C SER A 62 0.49 18.78 -9.22
N GLY A 63 1.11 17.62 -9.45
CA GLY A 63 0.41 16.33 -9.38
C GLY A 63 -0.03 15.98 -7.97
N LEU A 64 0.81 16.28 -6.97
CA LEU A 64 0.47 16.11 -5.57
C LEU A 64 -0.70 17.00 -5.18
N ARG A 65 -0.64 18.32 -5.47
CA ARG A 65 -1.74 19.27 -5.25
C ARG A 65 -3.05 18.76 -5.82
N TYR A 66 -3.01 18.35 -7.09
CA TYR A 66 -4.20 17.83 -7.78
C TYR A 66 -4.82 16.64 -7.05
N ALA A 67 -4.00 15.65 -6.67
CA ALA A 67 -4.49 14.46 -5.97
C ALA A 67 -5.07 14.81 -4.59
N LEU A 68 -4.42 15.69 -3.82
CA LEU A 68 -4.86 16.12 -2.50
C LEU A 68 -6.20 16.85 -2.55
N GLU A 69 -6.35 17.81 -3.47
CA GLU A 69 -7.55 18.65 -3.60
C GLU A 69 -8.72 17.88 -4.21
N GLN A 70 -8.48 17.13 -5.28
CA GLN A 70 -9.54 16.38 -5.96
C GLN A 70 -10.17 15.32 -5.04
N SER A 71 -9.36 14.56 -4.32
CA SER A 71 -9.86 13.55 -3.37
C SER A 71 -10.21 14.12 -2.01
N ARG A 72 -9.94 15.40 -1.74
CA ARG A 72 -10.25 16.07 -0.47
C ARG A 72 -9.75 15.27 0.73
N ILE A 73 -8.44 15.00 0.76
CA ILE A 73 -7.83 14.13 1.77
C ILE A 73 -7.97 14.73 3.17
N ASP A 74 -8.62 14.00 4.06
CA ASP A 74 -8.80 14.44 5.45
C ASP A 74 -7.51 14.25 6.27
N LEU A 75 -6.85 13.11 6.10
CA LEU A 75 -5.56 12.83 6.73
C LEU A 75 -4.61 12.21 5.71
N LEU A 76 -3.39 12.76 5.60
CA LEU A 76 -2.32 12.23 4.78
C LEU A 76 -1.30 11.51 5.65
N ILE A 77 -1.01 10.26 5.34
CA ILE A 77 0.11 9.50 5.88
C ILE A 77 1.21 9.52 4.82
N ALA A 78 2.39 10.06 5.15
CA ALA A 78 3.47 10.22 4.20
C ALA A 78 4.82 9.80 4.78
N SER A 79 5.73 9.31 3.94
CA SER A 79 7.15 9.22 4.28
C SER A 79 7.76 10.63 4.36
N SER A 80 8.92 10.78 4.97
CA SER A 80 9.64 12.05 4.99
C SER A 80 10.24 12.40 3.63
N HIS A 81 10.60 11.39 2.86
CA HIS A 81 11.25 11.55 1.55
C HIS A 81 11.03 10.31 0.65
N PHE A 82 11.32 10.47 -0.62
CA PHE A 82 11.47 9.38 -1.58
C PHE A 82 12.65 9.67 -2.51
N ARG A 83 13.66 8.81 -2.49
CA ARG A 83 14.94 9.04 -3.18
C ARG A 83 15.53 10.40 -2.76
N LYS A 84 15.68 11.35 -3.71
CA LYS A 84 16.19 12.70 -3.45
C LYS A 84 15.10 13.74 -3.20
N THR A 85 13.82 13.34 -3.22
CA THR A 85 12.68 14.25 -3.06
C THR A 85 12.31 14.34 -1.58
N ASP A 86 12.37 15.55 -1.03
CA ASP A 86 11.93 15.87 0.32
C ASP A 86 10.42 16.15 0.31
N TYR A 87 9.65 15.24 0.92
CA TYR A 87 8.19 15.33 0.96
C TYR A 87 7.71 16.38 1.95
N ILE A 88 8.43 16.58 3.06
CA ILE A 88 8.07 17.57 4.07
C ILE A 88 8.14 18.96 3.43
N LYS A 89 9.22 19.25 2.72
CA LYS A 89 9.38 20.52 2.00
C LYS A 89 8.28 20.74 0.96
N MET A 90 7.91 19.70 0.20
CA MET A 90 6.82 19.80 -0.78
C MET A 90 5.46 20.09 -0.11
N LEU A 91 5.18 19.47 1.03
CA LEU A 91 3.95 19.72 1.78
C LEU A 91 3.92 21.13 2.37
N ASP A 92 5.05 21.63 2.88
CA ASP A 92 5.15 23.00 3.40
C ASP A 92 4.96 24.03 2.27
N GLU A 93 5.46 23.77 1.07
CA GLU A 93 5.26 24.61 -0.11
C GLU A 93 3.79 24.65 -0.58
N LEU A 94 3.05 23.52 -0.42
CA LEU A 94 1.63 23.46 -0.79
C LEU A 94 0.70 24.11 0.25
N ARG A 95 1.06 24.07 1.53
CA ARG A 95 0.19 24.45 2.65
C ARG A 95 -0.47 25.84 2.53
N PRO A 96 0.18 26.90 2.05
CA PRO A 96 -0.44 28.22 1.95
C PRO A 96 -1.66 28.26 1.01
N ASP A 97 -1.67 27.45 -0.04
CA ASP A 97 -2.60 27.52 -1.16
C ASP A 97 -3.46 26.26 -1.34
N CYS A 98 -3.33 25.29 -0.45
CA CYS A 98 -4.02 24.00 -0.55
C CYS A 98 -4.84 23.73 0.72
N LEU A 99 -6.14 23.51 0.56
CA LEU A 99 -7.05 23.23 1.68
C LEU A 99 -6.88 21.81 2.24
N TYR A 100 -6.21 20.93 1.51
CA TYR A 100 -5.99 19.53 1.84
C TYR A 100 -4.51 19.16 1.73
N PRO A 101 -4.01 18.23 2.57
CA PRO A 101 -4.76 17.48 3.59
C PRO A 101 -5.07 18.36 4.82
N LYS A 102 -6.12 18.01 5.55
CA LYS A 102 -6.46 18.70 6.82
C LYS A 102 -5.46 18.35 7.92
N GLN A 103 -4.94 17.14 7.92
CA GLN A 103 -3.94 16.62 8.87
C GLN A 103 -2.87 15.85 8.11
N THR A 104 -1.66 15.81 8.66
CA THR A 104 -0.53 15.04 8.10
C THR A 104 0.18 14.28 9.20
N VAL A 105 0.49 13.03 8.93
CA VAL A 105 1.33 12.14 9.76
C VAL A 105 2.55 11.74 8.93
N ILE A 106 3.74 12.15 9.34
CA ILE A 106 4.99 11.72 8.70
C ILE A 106 5.46 10.45 9.38
N ILE A 107 5.49 9.35 8.64
CA ILE A 107 5.77 8.01 9.18
C ILE A 107 7.10 8.02 9.94
N ASP A 108 8.14 8.57 9.35
CA ASP A 108 9.50 8.54 9.90
C ASP A 108 9.68 9.43 11.16
N ARG A 109 8.70 10.25 11.50
CA ARG A 109 8.73 11.18 12.62
C ARG A 109 7.59 10.98 13.62
N ASP A 110 6.38 10.84 13.11
CA ASP A 110 5.15 10.96 13.90
C ASP A 110 4.50 9.60 14.22
N TRP A 111 4.97 8.50 13.61
CA TRP A 111 4.29 7.20 13.63
C TRP A 111 4.04 6.66 15.04
N ALA A 112 5.04 6.72 15.91
CA ALA A 112 4.89 6.23 17.28
C ALA A 112 3.84 7.05 18.07
N THR A 113 3.85 8.37 17.92
CA THR A 113 2.85 9.27 18.54
C THR A 113 1.46 9.03 17.96
N PHE A 114 1.37 8.86 16.65
CA PHE A 114 0.12 8.52 15.97
C PHE A 114 -0.45 7.21 16.52
N LEU A 115 0.34 6.15 16.59
CA LEU A 115 -0.08 4.85 17.13
C LEU A 115 -0.50 4.92 18.61
N SER A 116 0.17 5.75 19.42
CA SER A 116 -0.18 5.90 20.85
C SER A 116 -1.59 6.45 21.06
N SER A 117 -2.10 7.24 20.10
CA SER A 117 -3.46 7.79 20.14
C SER A 117 -4.56 6.72 20.07
N ALA A 118 -4.24 5.52 19.61
CA ALA A 118 -5.16 4.37 19.54
C ALA A 118 -5.80 4.05 20.91
N SER A 119 -5.09 4.30 22.00
CA SER A 119 -5.58 4.10 23.37
C SER A 119 -6.83 4.93 23.71
N GLN A 120 -7.14 5.97 22.94
CA GLN A 120 -8.34 6.82 23.10
C GLN A 120 -9.60 6.16 22.52
N VAL A 121 -9.47 5.05 21.80
CA VAL A 121 -10.58 4.35 21.15
C VAL A 121 -10.65 2.93 21.68
N SER A 122 -11.81 2.54 22.25
CA SER A 122 -12.02 1.19 22.74
C SER A 122 -12.23 0.18 21.60
N ASP A 123 -11.95 -1.10 21.89
CA ASP A 123 -12.20 -2.20 20.94
C ASP A 123 -13.68 -2.30 20.56
N ALA A 124 -14.59 -2.06 21.51
CA ALA A 124 -16.01 -2.03 21.23
C ALA A 124 -16.42 -0.98 20.20
N ARG A 125 -15.79 0.20 20.25
CA ARG A 125 -16.05 1.26 19.27
C ARG A 125 -15.49 0.95 17.87
N LEU A 126 -14.37 0.26 17.79
CA LEU A 126 -13.85 -0.25 16.51
C LEU A 126 -14.77 -1.33 15.96
N ALA A 127 -15.17 -2.31 16.78
CA ALA A 127 -16.08 -3.40 16.39
C ALA A 127 -17.46 -2.88 15.92
N GLU A 128 -18.01 -1.85 16.58
CA GLU A 128 -19.24 -1.17 16.11
C GLU A 128 -19.05 -0.55 14.72
N ARG A 129 -17.91 0.09 14.48
CA ARG A 129 -17.56 0.67 13.19
C ARG A 129 -17.46 -0.40 12.12
N GLU A 130 -16.73 -1.48 12.38
CA GLU A 130 -16.56 -2.62 11.48
C GLU A 130 -17.91 -3.24 11.12
N ALA A 131 -18.77 -3.50 12.11
CA ALA A 131 -20.10 -4.06 11.90
C ALA A 131 -21.03 -3.17 11.06
N SER A 132 -20.74 -1.87 10.90
CA SER A 132 -21.52 -0.94 10.08
C SER A 132 -21.17 -0.97 8.59
N LEU A 133 -20.07 -1.65 8.20
CA LEU A 133 -19.56 -1.65 6.83
C LEU A 133 -20.32 -2.62 5.95
N GLN A 134 -20.36 -2.29 4.65
CA GLN A 134 -20.99 -3.12 3.62
C GLN A 134 -19.96 -3.48 2.54
N PHE A 135 -20.15 -4.62 1.90
CA PHE A 135 -19.23 -5.12 0.88
C PHE A 135 -19.10 -4.20 -0.37
N ASP A 136 -20.11 -3.38 -0.63
CA ASP A 136 -20.14 -2.41 -1.73
C ASP A 136 -19.72 -0.98 -1.31
N ASP A 137 -19.38 -0.76 -0.03
CA ASP A 137 -18.79 0.50 0.39
C ASP A 137 -17.50 0.80 -0.38
N PRO A 138 -17.25 2.07 -0.75
CA PRO A 138 -16.00 2.47 -1.35
C PRO A 138 -14.85 2.34 -0.34
N VAL A 139 -13.76 1.72 -0.76
CA VAL A 139 -12.58 1.45 0.10
C VAL A 139 -11.30 2.07 -0.42
N ASN A 140 -11.23 2.35 -1.74
CA ASN A 140 -10.01 2.86 -2.34
C ASN A 140 -10.31 3.81 -3.51
N ILE A 141 -9.46 4.83 -3.65
CA ILE A 141 -9.38 5.67 -4.85
C ILE A 141 -8.00 5.45 -5.48
N GLN A 142 -8.02 4.88 -6.69
CA GLN A 142 -6.84 4.59 -7.49
C GLN A 142 -6.70 5.60 -8.61
N TYR A 143 -5.62 6.38 -8.63
CA TYR A 143 -5.35 7.30 -9.73
C TYR A 143 -4.80 6.56 -10.94
N THR A 144 -5.42 6.78 -12.10
CA THR A 144 -4.99 6.24 -13.40
C THR A 144 -4.55 7.36 -14.32
N SER A 145 -3.64 7.07 -15.27
CA SER A 145 -3.29 7.99 -16.35
C SER A 145 -4.52 8.22 -17.22
N GLY A 146 -5.14 9.39 -17.09
CA GLY A 146 -6.30 9.76 -17.89
C GLY A 146 -5.94 10.02 -19.35
N THR A 147 -6.76 9.57 -20.30
CA THR A 147 -6.65 9.90 -21.73
C THR A 147 -6.91 11.38 -22.03
N THR A 148 -7.42 12.15 -21.06
CA THR A 148 -7.85 13.56 -21.19
C THR A 148 -6.89 14.55 -20.52
N GLY A 149 -5.66 14.14 -20.16
CA GLY A 149 -4.61 15.02 -19.63
C GLY A 149 -4.49 15.03 -18.08
N TYR A 150 -5.58 14.83 -17.34
CA TYR A 150 -5.54 14.75 -15.86
C TYR A 150 -5.79 13.33 -15.37
N PRO A 151 -5.08 12.86 -14.33
CA PRO A 151 -5.35 11.57 -13.71
C PRO A 151 -6.79 11.47 -13.22
N LYS A 152 -7.42 10.31 -13.42
CA LYS A 152 -8.78 10.02 -12.92
C LYS A 152 -8.69 9.16 -11.68
N GLY A 153 -9.42 9.53 -10.62
CA GLY A 153 -9.56 8.73 -9.42
C GLY A 153 -10.65 7.66 -9.59
N ALA A 154 -10.25 6.44 -9.92
CA ALA A 154 -11.17 5.31 -9.96
C ALA A 154 -11.50 4.88 -8.52
N THR A 155 -12.78 4.89 -8.17
CA THR A 155 -13.25 4.46 -6.85
C THR A 155 -13.59 2.97 -6.88
N LEU A 156 -13.02 2.21 -5.95
CA LEU A 156 -13.17 0.77 -5.84
C LEU A 156 -13.84 0.42 -4.50
N SER A 157 -14.73 -0.58 -4.52
CA SER A 157 -15.37 -1.10 -3.31
C SER A 157 -14.58 -2.26 -2.70
N HIS A 158 -14.95 -2.66 -1.47
CA HIS A 158 -14.44 -3.90 -0.85
C HIS A 158 -14.66 -5.10 -1.78
N HIS A 159 -15.86 -5.20 -2.38
CA HIS A 159 -16.19 -6.27 -3.32
C HIS A 159 -15.21 -6.33 -4.50
N ASN A 160 -14.88 -5.19 -5.10
CA ASN A 160 -13.98 -5.14 -6.25
C ASN A 160 -12.58 -5.66 -5.89
N ILE A 161 -11.97 -5.12 -4.83
CA ILE A 161 -10.57 -5.43 -4.52
C ILE A 161 -10.40 -6.81 -3.91
N LEU A 162 -11.33 -7.22 -3.03
CA LEU A 162 -11.26 -8.51 -2.36
C LEU A 162 -11.41 -9.68 -3.35
N ASN A 163 -12.46 -9.64 -4.18
CA ASN A 163 -12.68 -10.71 -5.16
C ASN A 163 -11.56 -10.76 -6.20
N ASN A 164 -11.09 -9.60 -6.68
CA ASN A 164 -9.97 -9.60 -7.63
C ASN A 164 -8.72 -10.22 -7.02
N GLY A 165 -8.35 -9.81 -5.80
CA GLY A 165 -7.21 -10.39 -5.07
C GLY A 165 -7.38 -11.89 -4.85
N PHE A 166 -8.56 -12.33 -4.39
CA PHE A 166 -8.85 -13.74 -4.17
C PHE A 166 -8.66 -14.58 -5.45
N PHE A 167 -9.29 -14.19 -6.56
CA PHE A 167 -9.18 -14.93 -7.80
C PHE A 167 -7.76 -14.94 -8.40
N ILE A 168 -6.95 -13.91 -8.14
CA ILE A 168 -5.54 -13.92 -8.52
C ILE A 168 -4.77 -14.97 -7.71
N GLY A 169 -4.98 -15.01 -6.38
CA GLY A 169 -4.35 -16.02 -5.53
C GLY A 169 -4.75 -17.45 -5.92
N GLU A 170 -6.04 -17.69 -6.24
CA GLU A 170 -6.53 -18.97 -6.78
C GLU A 170 -5.81 -19.35 -8.07
N ARG A 171 -5.62 -18.41 -9.00
CA ARG A 171 -4.90 -18.65 -10.27
C ARG A 171 -3.44 -19.02 -10.05
N LEU A 172 -2.80 -18.42 -9.07
CA LEU A 172 -1.42 -18.67 -8.68
C LEU A 172 -1.29 -19.90 -7.75
N LYS A 173 -2.42 -20.45 -7.32
CA LYS A 173 -2.51 -21.56 -6.37
C LYS A 173 -1.74 -21.25 -5.09
N TYR A 174 -1.96 -20.06 -4.54
CA TYR A 174 -1.35 -19.65 -3.28
C TYR A 174 -1.91 -20.44 -2.10
N THR A 175 -1.03 -20.68 -1.15
CA THR A 175 -1.32 -21.31 0.14
C THR A 175 -0.52 -20.61 1.24
N GLU A 176 -0.77 -20.96 2.48
CA GLU A 176 -0.02 -20.48 3.64
C GLU A 176 1.49 -20.80 3.63
N LYS A 177 1.92 -21.64 2.68
CA LYS A 177 3.35 -22.02 2.50
C LYS A 177 4.07 -21.09 1.52
N ASP A 178 3.34 -20.22 0.83
CA ASP A 178 3.94 -19.37 -0.18
C ASP A 178 4.56 -18.12 0.44
N ILE A 179 5.71 -17.76 -0.10
CA ILE A 179 6.48 -16.56 0.25
C ILE A 179 6.62 -15.75 -1.03
N VAL A 180 6.03 -14.57 -1.06
CA VAL A 180 5.89 -13.76 -2.28
C VAL A 180 6.74 -12.51 -2.19
N CYS A 181 7.74 -12.39 -3.07
CA CYS A 181 8.54 -11.19 -3.22
C CYS A 181 7.78 -10.15 -4.05
N LEU A 182 7.54 -8.96 -3.47
CA LEU A 182 6.77 -7.87 -4.07
C LEU A 182 7.61 -6.60 -4.30
N PRO A 183 8.40 -6.53 -5.37
CA PRO A 183 9.11 -5.30 -5.74
C PRO A 183 8.23 -4.29 -6.47
N VAL A 184 7.02 -4.70 -6.89
CA VAL A 184 6.05 -3.84 -7.59
C VAL A 184 5.44 -2.79 -6.67
N PRO A 185 5.17 -1.57 -7.16
CA PRO A 185 4.74 -0.47 -6.29
C PRO A 185 3.35 -0.67 -5.70
N PHE A 186 3.22 -0.48 -4.38
CA PHE A 186 1.96 -0.64 -3.65
C PHE A 186 0.94 0.46 -3.97
N TYR A 187 1.38 1.66 -4.38
CA TYR A 187 0.46 2.71 -4.80
C TYR A 187 -0.34 2.37 -6.06
N HIS A 188 0.08 1.34 -6.81
CA HIS A 188 -0.60 0.83 -7.99
C HIS A 188 -1.38 -0.44 -7.65
N CYS A 189 -2.50 -0.70 -8.35
CA CYS A 189 -3.32 -1.90 -8.14
C CYS A 189 -2.54 -3.21 -8.32
N PHE A 190 -1.44 -3.21 -9.07
CA PHE A 190 -0.57 -4.38 -9.21
C PHE A 190 0.03 -4.80 -7.84
N GLY A 191 0.57 -3.86 -7.07
CA GLY A 191 1.06 -4.17 -5.73
C GLY A 191 -0.07 -4.30 -4.70
N MET A 192 -1.03 -3.37 -4.69
CA MET A 192 -2.08 -3.32 -3.68
C MET A 192 -3.08 -4.48 -3.79
N VAL A 193 -3.60 -4.76 -4.98
CA VAL A 193 -4.66 -5.76 -5.19
C VAL A 193 -4.09 -7.10 -5.61
N LEU A 194 -3.34 -7.14 -6.72
CA LEU A 194 -2.78 -8.40 -7.22
C LEU A 194 -1.69 -8.93 -6.27
N GLY A 195 -0.97 -8.05 -5.57
CA GLY A 195 -0.01 -8.41 -4.52
C GLY A 195 -0.69 -8.59 -3.16
N ASN A 196 -0.79 -7.51 -2.38
CA ASN A 196 -1.18 -7.56 -0.97
C ASN A 196 -2.50 -8.33 -0.72
N MET A 197 -3.56 -8.05 -1.49
CA MET A 197 -4.84 -8.76 -1.30
C MET A 197 -4.75 -10.23 -1.68
N ALA A 198 -4.13 -10.58 -2.82
CA ALA A 198 -4.02 -11.97 -3.24
C ALA A 198 -3.24 -12.83 -2.22
N ILE A 199 -2.20 -12.26 -1.62
CA ILE A 199 -1.37 -12.95 -0.64
C ILE A 199 -2.12 -13.15 0.67
N VAL A 200 -2.74 -12.09 1.20
CA VAL A 200 -3.45 -12.13 2.49
C VAL A 200 -4.68 -13.04 2.42
N THR A 201 -5.43 -13.04 1.32
CA THR A 201 -6.61 -13.92 1.15
C THR A 201 -6.27 -15.41 1.15
N HIS A 202 -5.02 -15.78 0.97
CA HIS A 202 -4.54 -17.16 0.95
C HIS A 202 -3.59 -17.50 2.12
N GLY A 203 -3.45 -16.58 3.08
CA GLY A 203 -2.57 -16.80 4.23
C GLY A 203 -1.08 -16.86 3.90
N ALA A 204 -0.67 -16.44 2.70
CA ALA A 204 0.72 -16.46 2.26
C ALA A 204 1.54 -15.30 2.87
N CYS A 205 2.86 -15.36 2.76
CA CYS A 205 3.78 -14.36 3.30
C CYS A 205 4.12 -13.30 2.26
N ILE A 206 4.02 -12.02 2.66
CA ILE A 206 4.51 -10.87 1.87
C ILE A 206 5.96 -10.58 2.26
N VAL A 207 6.84 -10.50 1.27
CA VAL A 207 8.21 -10.02 1.44
C VAL A 207 8.39 -8.76 0.60
N ILE A 208 8.79 -7.68 1.28
CA ILE A 208 9.07 -6.37 0.67
C ILE A 208 10.59 -6.25 0.51
N PRO A 209 11.13 -6.39 -0.71
CA PRO A 209 12.58 -6.37 -0.92
C PRO A 209 13.20 -4.99 -0.65
N GLY A 210 12.43 -3.92 -0.80
CA GLY A 210 12.89 -2.56 -0.57
C GLY A 210 11.82 -1.53 -0.88
N GLU A 211 12.14 -0.26 -0.69
CA GLU A 211 11.23 0.85 -0.95
C GLU A 211 10.93 1.04 -2.45
N PHE A 212 11.84 0.64 -3.29
CA PHE A 212 11.72 0.67 -4.75
C PHE A 212 12.46 -0.51 -5.38
N PHE A 213 12.19 -0.76 -6.65
CA PHE A 213 12.82 -1.84 -7.37
C PHE A 213 14.33 -1.62 -7.52
N ASP A 214 15.10 -2.61 -7.09
CA ASP A 214 16.52 -2.79 -7.36
C ASP A 214 16.73 -4.26 -7.72
N PRO A 215 17.26 -4.59 -8.91
CA PRO A 215 17.31 -5.97 -9.40
C PRO A 215 18.19 -6.87 -8.55
N GLU A 216 19.32 -6.35 -8.04
CA GLU A 216 20.21 -7.13 -7.19
C GLU A 216 19.56 -7.44 -5.84
N GLN A 217 18.94 -6.44 -5.21
CA GLN A 217 18.23 -6.57 -3.94
C GLN A 217 17.06 -7.55 -4.05
N VAL A 218 16.33 -7.53 -5.17
CA VAL A 218 15.21 -8.46 -5.42
C VAL A 218 15.72 -9.91 -5.47
N LEU A 219 16.77 -10.19 -6.28
CA LEU A 219 17.30 -11.56 -6.40
C LEU A 219 17.92 -12.06 -5.08
N GLN A 220 18.63 -11.20 -4.34
CA GLN A 220 19.12 -11.52 -3.00
C GLN A 220 17.97 -11.85 -2.03
N THR A 221 16.89 -11.10 -2.10
CA THR A 221 15.70 -11.32 -1.27
C THR A 221 15.03 -12.65 -1.62
N VAL A 222 14.88 -12.96 -2.91
CA VAL A 222 14.32 -14.25 -3.37
C VAL A 222 15.13 -15.42 -2.84
N GLU A 223 16.46 -15.34 -2.90
CA GLU A 223 17.36 -16.37 -2.39
C GLU A 223 17.28 -16.51 -0.87
N ASN A 224 17.46 -15.41 -0.15
CA ASN A 224 17.56 -15.39 1.31
C ASN A 224 16.26 -15.82 1.99
N GLU A 225 15.13 -15.32 1.52
CA GLU A 225 13.79 -15.62 2.06
C GLU A 225 13.19 -16.88 1.42
N ARG A 226 13.87 -17.48 0.43
CA ARG A 226 13.39 -18.64 -0.32
C ARG A 226 11.99 -18.39 -0.91
N CYS A 227 11.82 -17.23 -1.53
CA CYS A 227 10.54 -16.84 -2.09
C CYS A 227 10.05 -17.85 -3.12
N THR A 228 8.75 -18.19 -3.06
CA THR A 228 8.11 -19.14 -3.99
C THR A 228 7.45 -18.45 -5.16
N SER A 229 7.30 -17.13 -5.08
CA SER A 229 6.67 -16.31 -6.12
C SER A 229 7.37 -14.95 -6.22
N LEU A 230 7.48 -14.44 -7.46
CA LEU A 230 8.06 -13.14 -7.75
C LEU A 230 7.15 -12.36 -8.71
N TYR A 231 6.87 -11.09 -8.38
CA TYR A 231 6.11 -10.18 -9.23
C TYR A 231 7.04 -9.17 -9.91
N GLY A 232 6.71 -8.80 -11.14
CA GLY A 232 7.44 -7.75 -11.83
C GLY A 232 6.75 -7.31 -13.11
N VAL A 233 7.17 -6.15 -13.61
CA VAL A 233 6.88 -5.74 -14.98
C VAL A 233 7.99 -6.27 -15.90
N PRO A 234 7.77 -6.42 -17.23
CA PRO A 234 8.78 -6.99 -18.14
C PRO A 234 10.17 -6.36 -18.00
N THR A 235 10.23 -5.02 -17.84
CA THR A 235 11.51 -4.31 -17.69
C THR A 235 12.24 -4.63 -16.38
N MET A 236 11.53 -5.03 -15.31
CA MET A 236 12.16 -5.50 -14.08
C MET A 236 12.84 -6.84 -14.31
N PHE A 237 12.15 -7.81 -14.92
CA PHE A 237 12.74 -9.12 -15.23
C PHE A 237 13.92 -9.01 -16.20
N ILE A 238 13.86 -8.12 -17.18
CA ILE A 238 15.01 -7.85 -18.07
C ILE A 238 16.19 -7.34 -17.25
N ALA A 239 15.98 -6.36 -16.37
CA ALA A 239 17.05 -5.82 -15.54
C ALA A 239 17.66 -6.87 -14.57
N GLU A 240 16.85 -7.79 -14.06
CA GLU A 240 17.32 -8.92 -13.24
C GLU A 240 18.17 -9.90 -14.07
N LEU A 241 17.72 -10.25 -15.27
CA LEU A 241 18.42 -11.19 -16.17
C LEU A 241 19.71 -10.60 -16.72
N ASP A 242 19.79 -9.28 -16.91
CA ASP A 242 20.96 -8.56 -17.41
C ASP A 242 22.06 -8.35 -16.35
N LEU A 243 21.81 -8.74 -15.09
CA LEU A 243 22.86 -8.65 -14.06
C LEU A 243 24.06 -9.55 -14.44
N PRO A 244 25.29 -9.02 -14.41
CA PRO A 244 26.48 -9.80 -14.80
C PRO A 244 26.63 -11.12 -14.03
N ASP A 245 26.19 -11.11 -12.78
CA ASP A 245 26.30 -12.24 -11.84
C ASP A 245 24.96 -12.97 -11.62
N PHE A 246 24.00 -12.85 -12.52
CA PHE A 246 22.67 -13.46 -12.37
C PHE A 246 22.74 -14.94 -11.98
N ALA A 247 23.68 -15.69 -12.58
CA ALA A 247 23.83 -17.13 -12.34
C ALA A 247 24.28 -17.50 -10.90
N LYS A 248 24.72 -16.53 -10.10
CA LYS A 248 25.12 -16.78 -8.70
C LYS A 248 23.92 -16.96 -7.76
N TYR A 249 22.72 -16.44 -8.12
CA TYR A 249 21.56 -16.50 -7.27
C TYR A 249 20.85 -17.85 -7.33
N ASN A 250 20.48 -18.40 -6.18
CA ASN A 250 19.70 -19.62 -6.08
C ASN A 250 18.20 -19.34 -6.12
N LEU A 251 17.61 -19.37 -7.29
CA LEU A 251 16.19 -19.09 -7.54
C LEU A 251 15.31 -20.35 -7.60
N LYS A 252 15.80 -21.52 -7.18
CA LYS A 252 15.09 -22.82 -7.29
C LYS A 252 13.80 -22.89 -6.46
N SER A 253 13.59 -22.00 -5.49
CA SER A 253 12.37 -21.92 -4.71
C SER A 253 11.20 -21.33 -5.49
N LEU A 254 11.46 -20.54 -6.54
CA LEU A 254 10.41 -19.92 -7.36
C LEU A 254 9.62 -21.00 -8.10
N ARG A 255 8.30 -20.99 -7.91
CA ARG A 255 7.35 -21.88 -8.61
C ARG A 255 6.33 -21.13 -9.47
N THR A 256 6.09 -19.86 -9.19
CA THR A 256 5.08 -19.03 -9.86
C THR A 256 5.41 -17.53 -9.74
N GLY A 257 4.60 -16.70 -10.35
CA GLY A 257 4.71 -15.23 -10.28
C GLY A 257 3.77 -14.55 -11.24
N ILE A 258 3.84 -13.22 -11.27
CA ILE A 258 3.10 -12.40 -12.25
C ILE A 258 4.06 -11.48 -12.99
N MET A 259 3.99 -11.53 -14.30
CA MET A 259 4.58 -10.52 -15.18
C MET A 259 3.45 -9.78 -15.91
N ALA A 260 3.29 -8.49 -15.60
CA ALA A 260 2.23 -7.65 -16.16
C ALA A 260 2.67 -6.19 -16.24
N GLY A 261 1.89 -5.35 -16.91
CA GLY A 261 2.15 -3.91 -16.97
C GLY A 261 3.23 -3.54 -18.00
N ALA A 262 3.15 -4.08 -19.21
CA ALA A 262 4.03 -3.73 -20.32
C ALA A 262 3.69 -2.34 -20.90
#